data_f3e0f394b1b1410be5c58a1695c7c640
#
_entry.id   f3e0f394b1b1410be5c58a1695c7c640
#
_cell.length_a   1.000
_cell.length_b   1.000
_cell.length_c   1.000
_cell.angle_alpha   90.00
_cell.angle_beta   90.00
_cell.angle_gamma   90.00
#
_symmetry.space_group_name_H-M   'P 1'
#
loop_
_entity.id
_entity.type
_entity.pdbx_description
1 polymer ?
#
loop_
_entity_poly.entity_id
_entity_poly.type
_entity_poly.pdbx_seq_one_letter_code
_entity_poly.pdbx_strand_id
1 'polypeptide(L)'
;MNGDFTVKPEAKLWQELKKKTPLISWTRLESSASLGLPDLLGYTDTNGFFTVELKVKSSNKIRFSPHQIAFHYTHQKNSFILVKALDPLSYKLFAGSAVRALASSEPVPEIANTWPDIQEKLIHN
;
A
#
# COMPACT_ATOMS: atom_id res chain seq x y z
N MET A 1 -21.89 -1.32 22.93
CA MET A 1 -20.62 -1.17 22.32
C MET A 1 -20.80 -0.75 20.88
N ASN A 2 -19.98 0.01 20.46
CA ASN A 2 -20.11 0.54 19.15
C ASN A 2 -18.79 0.40 18.41
N GLY A 3 -18.75 0.83 17.20
CA GLY A 3 -17.58 0.72 16.39
C GLY A 3 -16.45 1.66 16.75
N ASP A 4 -16.62 2.47 17.78
CA ASP A 4 -15.59 3.45 18.14
C ASP A 4 -14.30 2.81 18.56
N PHE A 5 -14.37 1.58 19.06
CA PHE A 5 -13.19 0.86 19.49
C PHE A 5 -12.60 0.02 18.40
N THR A 6 -13.18 0.05 17.23
CA THR A 6 -12.69 -0.72 16.09
C THR A 6 -11.53 0.03 15.46
N VAL A 7 -10.41 -0.65 15.30
CA VAL A 7 -9.27 -0.10 14.59
C VAL A 7 -9.65 0.04 13.12
N LYS A 8 -9.34 1.18 12.52
CA LYS A 8 -9.64 1.40 11.11
C LYS A 8 -8.95 0.34 10.25
N PRO A 9 -9.59 -0.11 9.17
CA PRO A 9 -9.03 -1.18 8.35
C PRO A 9 -7.61 -0.91 7.85
N GLU A 10 -7.32 0.32 7.46
CA GLU A 10 -5.97 0.64 6.98
C GLU A 10 -4.95 0.65 8.11
N ALA A 11 -5.35 1.06 9.31
CA ALA A 11 -4.47 0.98 10.46
C ALA A 11 -4.17 -0.47 10.82
N LYS A 12 -5.16 -1.34 10.66
CA LYS A 12 -4.96 -2.78 10.85
C LYS A 12 -3.98 -3.34 9.84
N LEU A 13 -4.13 -2.96 8.57
CA LEU A 13 -3.22 -3.39 7.53
C LEU A 13 -1.80 -2.92 7.81
N TRP A 14 -1.64 -1.70 8.31
CA TRP A 14 -0.34 -1.18 8.72
C TRP A 14 0.30 -2.07 9.79
N GLN A 15 -0.46 -2.48 10.80
CA GLN A 15 0.06 -3.36 11.83
C GLN A 15 0.48 -4.71 11.27
N GLU A 16 -0.31 -5.26 10.34
CA GLU A 16 0.04 -6.53 9.70
C GLU A 16 1.31 -6.42 8.89
N LEU A 17 1.41 -5.37 8.07
CA LEU A 17 2.59 -5.15 7.23
C LEU A 17 3.86 -5.02 8.07
N LYS A 18 3.80 -4.22 9.11
CA LYS A 18 4.95 -4.01 9.99
C LYS A 18 5.41 -5.31 10.62
N LYS A 19 4.46 -6.12 11.08
CA LYS A 19 4.77 -7.40 11.71
C LYS A 19 5.33 -8.41 10.72
N LYS A 20 4.79 -8.43 9.50
CA LYS A 20 5.14 -9.43 8.49
C LYS A 20 6.37 -9.10 7.67
N THR A 21 6.87 -7.88 7.79
CA THR A 21 8.04 -7.45 7.04
C THR A 21 9.12 -6.89 7.98
N PRO A 22 9.67 -7.73 8.88
CA PRO A 22 10.59 -7.26 9.91
C PRO A 22 11.93 -6.75 9.36
N LEU A 23 12.27 -7.07 8.12
CA LEU A 23 13.54 -6.63 7.52
C LEU A 23 13.48 -5.21 6.96
N ILE A 24 12.32 -4.58 6.99
CA ILE A 24 12.12 -3.24 6.44
C ILE A 24 12.00 -2.24 7.58
N SER A 25 12.71 -1.12 7.46
CA SER A 25 12.58 -0.01 8.40
C SER A 25 11.43 0.87 7.92
N TRP A 26 10.37 0.97 8.72
CA TRP A 26 9.17 1.71 8.34
C TRP A 26 9.03 3.03 9.09
N THR A 27 8.60 4.04 8.38
CA THR A 27 8.17 5.32 8.95
C THR A 27 6.76 5.60 8.47
N ARG A 28 5.85 5.80 9.38
CA ARG A 28 4.49 6.18 9.02
C ARG A 28 4.47 7.67 8.74
N LEU A 29 3.97 8.03 7.55
CA LEU A 29 3.89 9.43 7.15
C LEU A 29 2.54 9.96 7.62
N GLU A 30 2.58 10.86 8.59
CA GLU A 30 1.36 11.46 9.11
C GLU A 30 1.33 12.92 8.72
N SER A 31 0.35 13.26 7.90
CA SER A 31 0.20 14.65 7.52
C SER A 31 -1.24 14.89 7.11
N SER A 32 -1.95 15.62 7.93
CA SER A 32 -3.30 16.02 7.60
C SER A 32 -3.34 17.03 6.47
N ALA A 33 -2.21 17.63 6.16
CA ALA A 33 -2.12 18.64 5.11
C ALA A 33 -1.55 18.06 3.81
N SER A 34 -1.12 16.82 3.80
CA SER A 34 -0.52 16.24 2.60
C SER A 34 -1.59 15.97 1.56
N LEU A 35 -1.24 16.24 0.32
CA LEU A 35 -2.14 16.05 -0.80
C LEU A 35 -1.64 14.84 -1.58
N GLY A 36 -2.12 13.65 -1.18
CA GLY A 36 -1.80 12.42 -1.88
C GLY A 36 -0.49 11.78 -1.47
N LEU A 37 0.14 12.22 -0.39
CA LEU A 37 1.33 11.59 0.11
C LEU A 37 1.01 10.16 0.55
N PRO A 38 1.84 9.17 0.20
CA PRO A 38 1.60 7.79 0.62
C PRO A 38 1.64 7.63 2.13
N ASP A 39 1.05 6.53 2.60
CA ASP A 39 0.94 6.28 4.04
C ASP A 39 2.27 5.99 4.70
N LEU A 40 3.18 5.32 4.00
CA LEU A 40 4.39 4.78 4.59
C LEU A 40 5.63 5.09 3.77
N LEU A 41 6.72 5.32 4.49
CA LEU A 41 8.06 5.36 3.91
C LEU A 41 8.81 4.15 4.44
N GLY A 42 9.31 3.32 3.53
CA GLY A 42 10.13 2.18 3.87
C GLY A 42 11.57 2.43 3.49
N TYR A 43 12.48 1.73 4.17
CA TYR A 43 13.89 1.81 3.84
C TYR A 43 14.55 0.46 4.02
N THR A 44 15.35 0.08 3.05
CA THR A 44 16.29 -1.05 3.19
C THR A 44 17.62 -0.63 2.57
N ASP A 45 18.69 -1.23 3.05
CA ASP A 45 20.02 -0.92 2.51
C ASP A 45 20.12 -1.28 1.03
N THR A 46 19.39 -2.31 0.62
CA THR A 46 19.44 -2.78 -0.77
C THR A 46 18.67 -1.89 -1.72
N ASN A 47 17.47 -1.47 -1.32
CA ASN A 47 16.58 -0.72 -2.21
C ASN A 47 16.59 0.78 -1.97
N GLY A 48 17.07 1.23 -0.79
CA GLY A 48 16.94 2.62 -0.40
C GLY A 48 15.53 2.93 0.04
N PHE A 49 15.10 4.17 -0.14
CA PHE A 49 13.76 4.59 0.24
C PHE A 49 12.73 4.21 -0.79
N PHE A 50 11.55 3.83 -0.32
CA PHE A 50 10.39 3.58 -1.17
C PHE A 50 9.13 3.92 -0.39
N THR A 51 8.03 4.10 -1.09
CA THR A 51 6.76 4.45 -0.46
C THR A 51 5.75 3.34 -0.68
N VAL A 52 4.82 3.20 0.27
CA VAL A 52 3.72 2.25 0.15
C VAL A 52 2.42 2.96 0.55
N GLU A 53 1.47 2.91 -0.37
CA GLU A 53 0.10 3.36 -0.12
C GLU A 53 -0.72 2.15 0.34
N LEU A 54 -1.48 2.29 1.42
CA LEU A 54 -2.30 1.21 1.96
C LEU A 54 -3.74 1.39 1.54
N LYS A 55 -4.34 0.33 0.99
CA LYS A 55 -5.74 0.33 0.60
C LYS A 55 -6.41 -0.96 1.08
N VAL A 56 -7.63 -0.81 1.58
CA VAL A 56 -8.47 -1.95 1.95
C VAL A 56 -9.75 -1.85 1.15
N LYS A 57 -10.14 -2.94 0.50
CA LYS A 57 -11.38 -2.97 -0.26
C LYS A 57 -12.27 -4.11 0.20
N SER A 58 -13.57 -3.84 0.29
CA SER A 58 -14.58 -4.85 0.57
C SER A 58 -15.46 -5.11 -0.63
N SER A 59 -15.28 -4.36 -1.71
CA SER A 59 -15.99 -4.52 -2.98
C SER A 59 -14.94 -4.51 -4.08
N ASN A 60 -15.38 -4.43 -5.34
CA ASN A 60 -14.45 -4.47 -6.47
C ASN A 60 -13.74 -3.14 -6.72
N LYS A 61 -13.99 -2.14 -5.91
CA LYS A 61 -13.50 -0.81 -6.19
C LYS A 61 -12.49 -0.35 -5.15
N ILE A 62 -11.37 0.20 -5.62
CA ILE A 62 -10.36 0.83 -4.78
C ILE A 62 -10.46 2.33 -5.04
N ARG A 63 -10.57 3.13 -3.96
CA ARG A 63 -10.72 4.57 -4.09
C ARG A 63 -9.38 5.27 -3.92
N PHE A 64 -9.08 6.13 -4.89
CA PHE A 64 -7.91 6.99 -4.85
C PHE A 64 -8.36 8.43 -5.03
N SER A 65 -7.79 9.35 -4.25
CA SER A 65 -8.00 10.76 -4.50
C SER A 65 -7.23 11.18 -5.75
N PRO A 66 -7.61 12.29 -6.40
CA PRO A 66 -6.82 12.79 -7.53
C PRO A 66 -5.36 13.05 -7.17
N HIS A 67 -5.10 13.48 -5.93
CA HIS A 67 -3.74 13.75 -5.48
C HIS A 67 -2.94 12.45 -5.32
N GLN A 68 -3.58 11.37 -4.87
CA GLN A 68 -2.92 10.08 -4.78
C GLN A 68 -2.56 9.55 -6.16
N ILE A 69 -3.48 9.70 -7.11
CA ILE A 69 -3.22 9.28 -8.49
C ILE A 69 -2.05 10.08 -9.06
N ALA A 70 -2.04 11.41 -8.83
CA ALA A 70 -0.97 12.26 -9.32
C ALA A 70 0.38 11.89 -8.70
N PHE A 71 0.40 11.60 -7.40
CA PHE A 71 1.64 11.22 -6.72
C PHE A 71 2.25 9.98 -7.37
N HIS A 72 1.48 8.92 -7.50
CA HIS A 72 1.99 7.67 -8.05
C HIS A 72 2.33 7.78 -9.53
N TYR A 73 1.60 8.62 -10.25
CA TYR A 73 1.88 8.85 -11.66
C TYR A 73 3.23 9.54 -11.87
N THR A 74 3.57 10.46 -10.98
CA THR A 74 4.83 11.20 -11.09
C THR A 74 6.00 10.53 -10.37
N HIS A 75 5.75 9.56 -9.51
CA HIS A 75 6.79 8.85 -8.75
C HIS A 75 6.68 7.35 -9.04
N GLN A 76 7.08 6.96 -10.24
CA GLN A 76 6.87 5.58 -10.68
C GLN A 76 7.93 4.61 -10.18
N LYS A 77 9.07 5.10 -9.73
CA LYS A 77 10.11 4.26 -9.15
C LYS A 77 9.97 4.24 -7.64
N ASN A 78 10.14 3.06 -7.05
CA ASN A 78 10.10 2.89 -5.60
C ASN A 78 8.81 3.42 -4.97
N SER A 79 7.70 3.23 -5.67
CA SER A 79 6.38 3.60 -5.20
C SER A 79 5.47 2.39 -5.38
N PHE A 80 4.79 1.99 -4.30
CA PHE A 80 4.00 0.76 -4.28
C PHE A 80 2.64 1.00 -3.67
N ILE A 81 1.70 0.13 -4.01
CA ILE A 81 0.34 0.14 -3.47
C ILE A 81 0.05 -1.26 -2.94
N LEU A 82 -0.26 -1.37 -1.65
CA LEU A 82 -0.62 -2.63 -1.02
C LEU A 82 -2.12 -2.65 -0.79
N VAL A 83 -2.79 -3.64 -1.36
CA VAL A 83 -4.24 -3.77 -1.28
C VAL A 83 -4.60 -5.02 -0.50
N LYS A 84 -5.40 -4.83 0.55
CA LYS A 84 -6.01 -5.92 1.29
C LYS A 84 -7.47 -6.02 0.86
N ALA A 85 -7.86 -7.16 0.33
CA ALA A 85 -9.25 -7.46 0.03
C ALA A 85 -9.82 -8.31 1.16
N LEU A 86 -11.09 -8.06 1.51
CA LEU A 86 -11.67 -8.68 2.70
C LEU A 86 -12.47 -9.94 2.39
N ASP A 87 -13.01 -10.06 1.19
CA ASP A 87 -13.88 -11.18 0.86
C ASP A 87 -13.73 -11.55 -0.62
N PRO A 88 -12.97 -12.60 -0.95
CA PRO A 88 -12.13 -13.38 -0.03
C PRO A 88 -10.90 -12.59 0.42
N LEU A 89 -10.35 -12.98 1.56
CA LEU A 89 -9.18 -12.29 2.10
C LEU A 89 -7.98 -12.49 1.19
N SER A 90 -7.35 -11.39 0.80
CA SER A 90 -6.12 -11.46 0.01
C SER A 90 -5.28 -10.20 0.25
N TYR A 91 -3.98 -10.35 0.02
CA TYR A 91 -3.03 -9.24 0.08
C TYR A 91 -2.32 -9.20 -1.25
N LYS A 92 -2.31 -8.04 -1.89
CA LYS A 92 -1.68 -7.89 -3.20
C LYS A 92 -0.85 -6.62 -3.25
N LEU A 93 0.39 -6.76 -3.67
CA LEU A 93 1.28 -5.63 -3.85
C LEU A 93 1.31 -5.26 -5.33
N PHE A 94 1.14 -3.98 -5.61
CA PHE A 94 1.19 -3.45 -6.97
C PHE A 94 2.29 -2.39 -7.07
N ALA A 95 2.87 -2.25 -8.24
CA ALA A 95 3.71 -1.09 -8.53
C ALA A 95 2.86 0.18 -8.51
N GLY A 96 3.44 1.29 -8.08
CA GLY A 96 2.71 2.56 -8.06
C GLY A 96 2.20 2.96 -9.43
N SER A 97 2.93 2.57 -10.49
CA SER A 97 2.51 2.86 -11.86
C SER A 97 1.16 2.23 -12.24
N ALA A 98 0.67 1.28 -11.45
CA ALA A 98 -0.63 0.66 -11.70
C ALA A 98 -1.80 1.49 -11.17
N VAL A 99 -1.55 2.66 -10.59
CA VAL A 99 -2.58 3.43 -9.88
C VAL A 99 -3.80 3.73 -10.75
N ARG A 100 -3.59 4.10 -12.02
CA ARG A 100 -4.72 4.45 -12.89
C ARG A 100 -5.59 3.24 -13.20
N ALA A 101 -4.96 2.10 -13.49
CA ALA A 101 -5.70 0.87 -13.74
C ALA A 101 -6.47 0.43 -12.49
N LEU A 102 -5.83 0.53 -11.33
CA LEU A 102 -6.51 0.20 -10.08
C LEU A 102 -7.68 1.14 -9.80
N ALA A 103 -7.51 2.43 -10.06
CA ALA A 103 -8.56 3.42 -9.84
C ALA A 103 -9.75 3.22 -10.77
N SER A 104 -9.53 2.71 -11.99
CA SER A 104 -10.61 2.46 -12.95
C SER A 104 -11.10 1.02 -12.91
N SER A 105 -10.65 0.23 -11.95
CA SER A 105 -11.05 -1.18 -11.80
C SER A 105 -10.68 -2.04 -13.02
N GLU A 106 -9.62 -1.65 -13.72
CA GLU A 106 -9.11 -2.44 -14.82
C GLU A 106 -8.26 -3.58 -14.28
N PRO A 107 -8.25 -4.74 -14.95
CA PRO A 107 -7.37 -5.82 -14.53
C PRO A 107 -5.91 -5.39 -14.59
N VAL A 108 -5.20 -5.64 -13.50
CA VAL A 108 -3.77 -5.36 -13.44
C VAL A 108 -3.12 -6.45 -12.59
N PRO A 109 -2.00 -7.03 -13.03
CA PRO A 109 -1.35 -8.07 -12.25
C PRO A 109 -0.66 -7.47 -11.03
N GLU A 110 -0.78 -8.15 -9.91
CA GLU A 110 0.02 -7.83 -8.74
C GLU A 110 1.44 -8.34 -8.93
N ILE A 111 2.39 -7.72 -8.23
CA ILE A 111 3.78 -8.16 -8.29
C ILE A 111 4.12 -9.11 -7.15
N ALA A 112 3.27 -9.21 -6.13
CA ALA A 112 3.41 -10.18 -5.05
C ALA A 112 2.06 -10.33 -4.35
N ASN A 113 1.81 -11.51 -3.77
CA ASN A 113 0.54 -11.77 -3.08
C ASN A 113 0.69 -12.64 -1.84
N THR A 114 1.90 -12.88 -1.37
CA THR A 114 2.16 -13.52 -0.08
C THR A 114 3.08 -12.60 0.70
N TRP A 115 3.02 -12.70 2.04
CA TRP A 115 3.87 -11.83 2.85
C TRP A 115 5.37 -12.00 2.57
N PRO A 116 5.89 -13.24 2.43
CA PRO A 116 7.31 -13.37 2.06
C PRO A 116 7.64 -12.73 0.73
N ASP A 117 6.80 -12.89 -0.29
CA ASP A 117 7.05 -12.31 -1.60
C ASP A 117 6.89 -10.80 -1.58
N ILE A 118 5.94 -10.28 -0.80
CA ILE A 118 5.78 -8.84 -0.64
C ILE A 118 7.04 -8.24 -0.05
N GLN A 119 7.57 -8.84 1.02
CA GLN A 119 8.81 -8.35 1.62
C GLN A 119 9.96 -8.44 0.63
N GLU A 120 10.06 -9.55 -0.08
CA GLU A 120 11.14 -9.75 -1.05
C GLU A 120 11.10 -8.68 -2.15
N LYS A 121 9.92 -8.40 -2.69
CA LYS A 121 9.78 -7.39 -3.74
C LYS A 121 10.12 -5.99 -3.25
N LEU A 122 9.74 -5.66 -2.02
CA LEU A 122 10.06 -4.35 -1.45
C LEU A 122 11.56 -4.20 -1.19
N ILE A 123 12.23 -5.29 -0.82
CA ILE A 123 13.67 -5.26 -0.55
C ILE A 123 14.48 -5.22 -1.84
N HIS A 124 14.05 -5.96 -2.86
CA HIS A 124 14.85 -6.16 -4.07
C HIS A 124 14.17 -5.64 -5.33
N ASN A 125 13.37 -4.63 -5.19
CA ASN A 125 12.73 -4.07 -6.36
C ASN A 125 13.72 -3.33 -7.26
#